data_d8766d1c85756ba136b1355834b5d308
#
_entry.id   d8766d1c85756ba136b1355834b5d308
#
_cell.length_a   1.000
_cell.length_b   1.000
_cell.length_c   1.000
_cell.angle_alpha   90.00
_cell.angle_beta   90.00
_cell.angle_gamma   90.00
#
_symmetry.space_group_name_H-M   'P 1'
#
loop_
_entity.id
_entity.type
_entity.pdbx_description
1 polymer ?
#
loop_
_entity_poly.entity_id
_entity_poly.type
_entity_poly.pdbx_seq_one_letter_code
_entity_poly.pdbx_strand_id
1 'polypeptide(L)'
;MLLKPSISDRGGGKIPPIRLEGFSREWIEQTAGDIFESVSDKGHPELPVLSATQDRGMIIRDDSEKIIVHDKKNEIDYKRVLPGQFVIHLRSFQGGFAHSDVEGITSPAYTVIRFKEPEKHDSYYWKYVFNSKEFIHRLTTVTYGIRDGRSINYDDFLKMTFRFPIKEEQIKISSFLRELDSFISLHSEELDRLKQLKQSCLESMFVNP
;
A
#
# COMPACT_ATOMS: atom_id res chain seq x y z
N MET A 1 22.62 -8.44 -1.94
CA MET A 1 21.76 -9.55 -1.47
C MET A 1 21.49 -10.48 -2.63
N LEU A 2 21.74 -11.79 -2.49
CA LEU A 2 21.58 -12.73 -3.61
C LEU A 2 20.16 -13.28 -3.63
N LEU A 3 19.52 -13.18 -4.81
CA LEU A 3 18.27 -13.85 -5.12
C LEU A 3 18.62 -15.24 -5.68
N LYS A 4 18.02 -16.28 -5.16
CA LYS A 4 18.18 -17.65 -5.70
C LYS A 4 16.85 -18.14 -6.25
N PRO A 5 16.85 -18.85 -7.39
CA PRO A 5 15.69 -19.61 -7.80
C PRO A 5 15.41 -20.67 -6.73
N SER A 6 14.18 -20.70 -6.21
CA SER A 6 13.77 -21.77 -5.32
C SER A 6 13.45 -22.99 -6.16
N ILE A 7 13.82 -24.17 -5.66
CA ILE A 7 13.37 -25.44 -6.26
C ILE A 7 11.88 -25.55 -5.95
N SER A 8 11.04 -24.99 -6.84
CA SER A 8 9.59 -25.15 -6.72
C SER A 8 9.20 -26.51 -7.24
N ASP A 9 8.53 -27.28 -6.40
CA ASP A 9 7.73 -28.41 -6.85
C ASP A 9 6.69 -27.91 -7.86
N ARG A 10 6.56 -28.58 -9.02
CA ARG A 10 5.69 -28.17 -10.14
C ARG A 10 4.20 -28.39 -9.83
N GLY A 11 3.76 -28.03 -8.64
CA GLY A 11 2.36 -28.23 -8.25
C GLY A 11 2.00 -27.36 -7.05
N GLY A 12 1.43 -26.18 -7.28
CA GLY A 12 0.79 -25.35 -6.25
C GLY A 12 1.70 -24.95 -5.06
N GLY A 13 2.98 -24.73 -5.31
CA GLY A 13 4.02 -24.68 -4.29
C GLY A 13 3.81 -23.59 -3.22
N LYS A 14 4.00 -23.98 -1.97
CA LYS A 14 4.06 -23.09 -0.80
C LYS A 14 5.36 -22.29 -0.72
N ILE A 15 6.14 -22.27 -1.79
CA ILE A 15 7.45 -21.61 -1.90
C ILE A 15 7.44 -20.72 -3.15
N PRO A 16 7.81 -19.43 -3.06
CA PRO A 16 7.86 -18.55 -4.23
C PRO A 16 8.97 -18.99 -5.20
N PRO A 17 8.84 -18.74 -6.52
CA PRO A 17 9.84 -19.15 -7.54
C PRO A 17 11.20 -18.45 -7.37
N ILE A 18 11.23 -17.28 -6.75
CA ILE A 18 12.44 -16.53 -6.40
C ILE A 18 12.41 -16.23 -4.92
N ARG A 19 13.50 -16.49 -4.22
CA ARG A 19 13.58 -16.29 -2.77
C ARG A 19 14.92 -15.69 -2.35
N LEU A 20 14.91 -15.00 -1.25
CA LEU A 20 16.13 -14.51 -0.60
C LEU A 20 16.93 -15.66 -0.03
N GLU A 21 18.26 -15.59 -0.12
CA GLU A 21 19.14 -16.58 0.47
C GLU A 21 18.99 -16.65 2.00
N GLY A 22 19.05 -17.86 2.54
CA GLY A 22 18.94 -18.11 4.00
C GLY A 22 17.55 -18.52 4.47
N PHE A 23 16.53 -18.50 3.60
CA PHE A 23 15.19 -18.92 3.95
C PHE A 23 14.78 -20.18 3.17
N SER A 24 14.28 -21.20 3.87
CA SER A 24 13.88 -22.48 3.29
C SER A 24 12.51 -22.98 3.77
N ARG A 25 11.95 -22.39 4.84
CA ARG A 25 10.66 -22.81 5.39
C ARG A 25 9.53 -22.54 4.41
N GLU A 26 8.54 -23.42 4.36
CA GLU A 26 7.30 -23.16 3.62
C GLU A 26 6.61 -21.90 4.12
N TRP A 27 5.94 -21.20 3.21
CA TRP A 27 5.12 -20.05 3.56
C TRP A 27 3.84 -20.50 4.26
N ILE A 28 3.41 -19.73 5.23
CA ILE A 28 2.20 -19.93 6.02
C ILE A 28 1.00 -19.54 5.15
N GLU A 29 -0.08 -20.31 5.22
CA GLU A 29 -1.33 -20.00 4.56
C GLU A 29 -2.40 -19.66 5.58
N GLN A 30 -3.01 -18.46 5.48
CA GLN A 30 -4.07 -17.98 6.37
C GLN A 30 -5.06 -17.13 5.58
N THR A 31 -6.29 -17.00 6.11
CA THR A 31 -7.28 -16.06 5.56
C THR A 31 -6.96 -14.63 6.01
N ALA A 32 -7.44 -13.63 5.27
CA ALA A 32 -7.36 -12.24 5.72
C ALA A 32 -8.02 -12.04 7.08
N GLY A 33 -9.10 -12.78 7.36
CA GLY A 33 -9.80 -12.75 8.65
C GLY A 33 -9.00 -13.30 9.82
N ASP A 34 -8.03 -14.18 9.57
CA ASP A 34 -7.09 -14.65 10.61
C ASP A 34 -6.00 -13.60 10.89
N ILE A 35 -5.63 -12.81 9.88
CA ILE A 35 -4.52 -11.86 9.93
C ILE A 35 -4.97 -10.48 10.39
N PHE A 36 -6.10 -10.01 9.87
CA PHE A 36 -6.57 -8.62 10.04
C PHE A 36 -7.88 -8.54 10.80
N GLU A 37 -8.06 -7.40 11.47
CA GLU A 37 -9.33 -6.96 12.03
C GLU A 37 -9.59 -5.50 11.70
N SER A 38 -10.86 -5.09 11.64
CA SER A 38 -11.23 -3.69 11.46
C SER A 38 -11.20 -2.94 12.80
N VAL A 39 -10.82 -1.66 12.71
CA VAL A 39 -10.77 -0.74 13.85
C VAL A 39 -11.62 0.47 13.57
N SER A 40 -12.35 0.95 14.59
CA SER A 40 -13.14 2.17 14.54
C SER A 40 -12.89 2.98 15.80
N ASP A 41 -11.71 3.62 15.87
CA ASP A 41 -11.32 4.54 16.93
C ASP A 41 -11.68 5.96 16.48
N LYS A 42 -12.55 6.65 17.22
CA LYS A 42 -13.09 7.97 16.87
C LYS A 42 -12.86 8.95 18.03
N GLY A 43 -13.15 10.23 17.77
CA GLY A 43 -13.08 11.26 18.82
C GLY A 43 -11.72 11.95 18.93
N HIS A 44 -10.98 12.01 17.82
CA HIS A 44 -9.64 12.62 17.74
C HIS A 44 -9.59 13.80 16.75
N PRO A 45 -10.46 14.83 16.88
CA PRO A 45 -10.52 15.93 15.91
C PRO A 45 -9.27 16.83 15.92
N GLU A 46 -8.37 16.65 16.90
CA GLU A 46 -7.09 17.34 16.98
C GLU A 46 -6.03 16.78 16.03
N LEU A 47 -6.22 15.55 15.52
CA LEU A 47 -5.29 14.90 14.62
C LEU A 47 -5.46 15.40 13.18
N PRO A 48 -4.37 15.36 12.36
CA PRO A 48 -4.44 15.76 10.97
C PRO A 48 -5.35 14.84 10.16
N VAL A 49 -6.11 15.42 9.25
CA VAL A 49 -6.93 14.65 8.31
C VAL A 49 -6.04 14.01 7.25
N LEU A 50 -6.22 12.71 7.04
CA LEU A 50 -5.49 11.93 6.05
C LEU A 50 -6.34 11.67 4.82
N SER A 51 -5.70 11.73 3.65
CA SER A 51 -6.24 11.30 2.36
C SER A 51 -5.57 10.02 1.90
N ALA A 52 -6.37 9.05 1.45
CA ALA A 52 -5.85 7.86 0.79
C ALA A 52 -5.42 8.20 -0.64
N THR A 53 -4.18 7.86 -0.99
CA THR A 53 -3.64 7.98 -2.34
C THR A 53 -3.37 6.60 -2.92
N GLN A 54 -3.27 6.54 -4.25
CA GLN A 54 -3.11 5.28 -4.96
C GLN A 54 -1.68 4.70 -4.83
N ASP A 55 -0.69 5.57 -4.75
CA ASP A 55 0.74 5.24 -4.82
C ASP A 55 1.50 5.52 -3.52
N ARG A 56 1.12 6.58 -2.78
CA ARG A 56 1.83 7.04 -1.58
C ARG A 56 1.23 6.55 -0.25
N GLY A 57 0.10 5.81 -0.32
CA GLY A 57 -0.62 5.40 0.88
C GLY A 57 -1.43 6.53 1.51
N MET A 58 -1.49 6.58 2.84
CA MET A 58 -2.15 7.67 3.57
C MET A 58 -1.20 8.85 3.71
N ILE A 59 -1.63 10.02 3.27
CA ILE A 59 -0.88 11.28 3.37
C ILE A 59 -1.71 12.32 4.13
N ILE A 60 -1.03 13.23 4.80
CA ILE A 60 -1.68 14.40 5.40
C ILE A 60 -2.31 15.23 4.26
N ARG A 61 -3.59 15.52 4.41
CA ARG A 61 -4.29 16.37 3.45
C ARG A 61 -3.73 17.79 3.55
N ASP A 62 -3.19 18.28 2.44
CA ASP A 62 -2.85 19.70 2.33
C ASP A 62 -4.12 20.47 1.94
N ASP A 63 -4.61 21.30 2.84
CA ASP A 63 -5.80 22.16 2.63
C ASP A 63 -5.55 23.26 1.58
N SER A 64 -4.29 23.44 1.13
CA SER A 64 -3.92 24.47 0.16
C SER A 64 -4.39 24.18 -1.27
N GLU A 65 -4.66 22.92 -1.63
CA GLU A 65 -4.97 22.54 -3.01
C GLU A 65 -6.47 22.48 -3.36
N LYS A 66 -7.37 22.41 -2.38
CA LYS A 66 -8.82 22.52 -2.62
C LYS A 66 -9.50 23.05 -1.36
N ILE A 67 -10.14 24.21 -1.47
CA ILE A 67 -11.13 24.72 -0.49
C ILE A 67 -12.35 23.76 -0.53
N ILE A 68 -12.21 22.59 0.04
CA ILE A 68 -13.35 21.81 0.45
C ILE A 68 -13.64 22.33 1.86
N VAL A 69 -14.68 23.16 1.98
CA VAL A 69 -15.20 23.62 3.27
C VAL A 69 -15.61 22.37 4.05
N HIS A 70 -14.67 21.81 4.83
CA HIS A 70 -14.98 20.79 5.80
C HIS A 70 -15.49 21.47 7.06
N ASP A 71 -16.72 21.12 7.42
CA ASP A 71 -17.23 21.50 8.72
C ASP A 71 -16.44 20.68 9.76
N LYS A 72 -15.51 21.33 10.49
CA LYS A 72 -14.69 20.72 11.55
C LYS A 72 -15.53 19.95 12.59
N LYS A 73 -16.84 20.25 12.69
CA LYS A 73 -17.78 19.53 13.55
C LYS A 73 -17.95 18.06 13.17
N ASN A 74 -17.67 17.67 11.92
CA ASN A 74 -17.82 16.29 11.46
C ASN A 74 -16.56 15.44 11.69
N GLU A 75 -15.41 16.05 12.05
CA GLU A 75 -14.16 15.34 12.26
C GLU A 75 -14.18 14.47 13.52
N ILE A 76 -15.07 14.75 14.47
CA ILE A 76 -15.27 13.92 15.67
C ILE A 76 -15.68 12.48 15.32
N ASP A 77 -16.33 12.27 14.18
CA ASP A 77 -16.76 10.96 13.68
C ASP A 77 -15.71 10.26 12.81
N TYR A 78 -14.61 10.94 12.49
CA TYR A 78 -13.53 10.35 11.71
C TYR A 78 -12.82 9.27 12.51
N LYS A 79 -12.29 8.28 11.78
CA LYS A 79 -11.58 7.14 12.35
C LYS A 79 -10.10 7.44 12.42
N ARG A 80 -9.50 7.21 13.57
CA ARG A 80 -8.05 7.30 13.76
C ARG A 80 -7.35 6.20 12.99
N VAL A 81 -6.23 6.56 12.40
CA VAL A 81 -5.30 5.68 11.70
C VAL A 81 -3.93 5.83 12.32
N LEU A 82 -3.31 4.73 12.69
CA LEU A 82 -1.95 4.67 13.25
C LEU A 82 -0.94 4.22 12.21
N PRO A 83 0.35 4.56 12.38
CA PRO A 83 1.42 4.01 11.55
C PRO A 83 1.38 2.47 11.52
N GLY A 84 1.58 1.90 10.33
CA GLY A 84 1.52 0.46 10.10
C GLY A 84 0.12 -0.11 9.87
N GLN A 85 -0.93 0.68 10.01
CA GLN A 85 -2.29 0.30 9.65
C GLN A 85 -2.57 0.52 8.16
N PHE A 86 -3.68 -0.08 7.69
CA PHE A 86 -4.16 0.07 6.33
C PHE A 86 -5.57 0.64 6.32
N VAL A 87 -5.87 1.41 5.30
CA VAL A 87 -7.20 1.95 5.04
C VAL A 87 -7.74 1.38 3.74
N ILE A 88 -8.87 0.70 3.81
CA ILE A 88 -9.61 0.24 2.64
C ILE A 88 -10.55 1.36 2.23
N HIS A 89 -10.30 1.96 1.06
CA HIS A 89 -11.12 3.03 0.54
C HIS A 89 -12.05 2.54 -0.58
N LEU A 90 -13.30 2.91 -0.49
CA LEU A 90 -14.41 2.29 -1.19
C LEU A 90 -14.49 2.55 -2.71
N ARG A 91 -13.69 3.45 -3.30
CA ARG A 91 -13.94 3.95 -4.66
C ARG A 91 -12.82 3.74 -5.68
N SER A 92 -11.71 3.17 -5.30
CA SER A 92 -10.59 2.98 -6.23
C SER A 92 -10.24 1.51 -6.38
N PHE A 93 -10.49 0.99 -7.56
CA PHE A 93 -10.21 -0.39 -7.93
C PHE A 93 -8.71 -0.69 -8.06
N GLN A 94 -7.93 0.34 -8.35
CA GLN A 94 -6.48 0.26 -8.42
C GLN A 94 -5.92 0.85 -7.12
N GLY A 95 -5.45 -0.01 -6.21
CA GLY A 95 -4.85 0.42 -4.95
C GLY A 95 -5.85 0.71 -3.82
N GLY A 96 -6.91 -0.11 -3.68
CA GLY A 96 -7.94 0.05 -2.65
C GLY A 96 -7.45 -0.09 -1.19
N PHE A 97 -6.16 -0.34 -0.96
CA PHE A 97 -5.53 -0.50 0.35
C PHE A 97 -4.39 0.51 0.50
N ALA A 98 -4.60 1.55 1.30
CA ALA A 98 -3.60 2.56 1.58
C ALA A 98 -2.91 2.28 2.93
N HIS A 99 -1.59 2.07 2.89
CA HIS A 99 -0.75 1.95 4.10
C HIS A 99 -0.54 3.32 4.73
N SER A 100 -0.53 3.42 6.06
CA SER A 100 -0.20 4.65 6.75
C SER A 100 1.18 4.59 7.39
N ASP A 101 2.01 5.59 7.07
CA ASP A 101 3.28 5.86 7.75
C ASP A 101 3.13 6.91 8.86
N VAL A 102 1.97 7.56 8.93
CA VAL A 102 1.68 8.67 9.84
C VAL A 102 0.40 8.42 10.63
N GLU A 103 0.29 9.08 11.79
CA GLU A 103 -0.92 9.13 12.58
C GLU A 103 -1.84 10.26 12.08
N GLY A 104 -3.15 10.00 12.07
CA GLY A 104 -4.16 10.99 11.72
C GLY A 104 -5.57 10.40 11.70
N ILE A 105 -6.50 11.12 11.11
CA ILE A 105 -7.90 10.69 11.01
C ILE A 105 -8.36 10.61 9.57
N THR A 106 -9.28 9.69 9.28
CA THR A 106 -9.82 9.48 7.93
C THR A 106 -11.34 9.36 7.94
N SER A 107 -11.95 9.48 6.75
CA SER A 107 -13.40 9.41 6.58
C SER A 107 -14.04 8.19 7.27
N PRO A 108 -15.20 8.35 7.93
CA PRO A 108 -15.93 7.23 8.54
C PRO A 108 -16.39 6.19 7.50
N ALA A 109 -16.48 6.57 6.22
CA ALA A 109 -16.84 5.65 5.13
C ALA A 109 -15.74 4.63 4.79
N TYR A 110 -14.51 4.87 5.22
CA TYR A 110 -13.39 3.95 4.98
C TYR A 110 -13.29 2.90 6.10
N THR A 111 -12.73 1.75 5.76
CA THR A 111 -12.45 0.70 6.74
C THR A 111 -10.97 0.74 7.09
N VAL A 112 -10.68 1.03 8.36
CA VAL A 112 -9.32 0.94 8.90
C VAL A 112 -9.10 -0.49 9.38
N ILE A 113 -7.99 -1.11 8.99
CA ILE A 113 -7.62 -2.46 9.41
C ILE A 113 -6.23 -2.47 10.04
N ARG A 114 -6.05 -3.37 11.01
CA ARG A 114 -4.77 -3.66 11.66
C ARG A 114 -4.52 -5.15 11.73
N PHE A 115 -3.29 -5.53 12.01
CA PHE A 115 -2.96 -6.92 12.32
C PHE A 115 -3.52 -7.31 13.68
N LYS A 116 -4.06 -8.53 13.78
CA LYS A 116 -4.44 -9.14 15.06
C LYS A 116 -3.22 -9.48 15.90
N GLU A 117 -2.12 -9.91 15.23
CA GLU A 117 -0.86 -10.30 15.84
C GLU A 117 0.31 -9.50 15.19
N PRO A 118 0.49 -8.22 15.56
CA PRO A 118 1.45 -7.34 14.88
C PRO A 118 2.91 -7.82 15.03
N GLU A 119 3.20 -8.62 16.06
CA GLU A 119 4.52 -9.23 16.24
C GLU A 119 4.86 -10.27 15.17
N LYS A 120 3.89 -10.80 14.42
CA LYS A 120 4.08 -11.79 13.34
C LYS A 120 4.16 -11.17 11.95
N HIS A 121 3.89 -9.88 11.81
CA HIS A 121 3.73 -9.23 10.51
C HIS A 121 4.59 -7.98 10.39
N ASP A 122 5.05 -7.71 9.15
CA ASP A 122 5.71 -6.47 8.76
C ASP A 122 4.78 -5.68 7.83
N SER A 123 4.40 -4.47 8.23
CA SER A 123 3.42 -3.66 7.50
C SER A 123 3.90 -3.25 6.10
N TYR A 124 5.22 -3.03 5.91
CA TYR A 124 5.78 -2.73 4.60
C TYR A 124 5.74 -3.92 3.65
N TYR A 125 5.96 -5.14 4.14
CA TYR A 125 5.75 -6.34 3.34
C TYR A 125 4.31 -6.42 2.82
N TRP A 126 3.33 -6.21 3.70
CA TRP A 126 1.92 -6.22 3.34
C TRP A 126 1.52 -5.06 2.43
N LYS A 127 2.18 -3.89 2.54
CA LYS A 127 2.05 -2.80 1.56
C LYS A 127 2.39 -3.29 0.15
N TYR A 128 3.48 -4.03 -0.04
CA TYR A 128 3.84 -4.60 -1.33
C TYR A 128 2.89 -5.70 -1.79
N VAL A 129 2.43 -6.57 -0.88
CA VAL A 129 1.41 -7.58 -1.18
C VAL A 129 0.14 -6.92 -1.74
N PHE A 130 -0.37 -5.90 -1.08
CA PHE A 130 -1.60 -5.20 -1.48
C PHE A 130 -1.44 -4.36 -2.76
N ASN A 131 -0.23 -3.98 -3.12
CA ASN A 131 0.08 -3.29 -4.38
C ASN A 131 0.46 -4.27 -5.52
N SER A 132 0.54 -5.58 -5.25
CA SER A 132 0.89 -6.55 -6.26
C SER A 132 -0.22 -6.74 -7.31
N LYS A 133 0.18 -6.95 -8.57
CA LYS A 133 -0.75 -7.21 -9.67
C LYS A 133 -1.64 -8.42 -9.39
N GLU A 134 -1.09 -9.45 -8.74
CA GLU A 134 -1.84 -10.65 -8.37
C GLU A 134 -2.96 -10.34 -7.37
N PHE A 135 -2.65 -9.60 -6.29
CA PHE A 135 -3.66 -9.20 -5.32
C PHE A 135 -4.75 -8.34 -5.96
N ILE A 136 -4.37 -7.33 -6.74
CA ILE A 136 -5.30 -6.46 -7.45
C ILE A 136 -6.21 -7.29 -8.38
N HIS A 137 -5.65 -8.27 -9.11
CA HIS A 137 -6.44 -9.17 -9.94
C HIS A 137 -7.42 -10.01 -9.11
N ARG A 138 -6.99 -10.58 -8.00
CA ARG A 138 -7.84 -11.35 -7.09
C ARG A 138 -8.95 -10.51 -6.46
N LEU A 139 -8.70 -9.22 -6.16
CA LEU A 139 -9.74 -8.30 -5.72
C LEU A 139 -10.87 -8.15 -6.74
N THR A 140 -10.60 -8.31 -8.04
CA THR A 140 -11.64 -8.21 -9.07
C THR A 140 -12.73 -9.26 -8.91
N THR A 141 -12.40 -10.40 -8.30
CA THR A 141 -13.36 -11.51 -8.09
C THR A 141 -14.25 -11.32 -6.87
N VAL A 142 -13.82 -10.44 -5.93
CA VAL A 142 -14.54 -10.16 -4.66
C VAL A 142 -15.17 -8.76 -4.63
N THR A 143 -15.22 -8.07 -5.77
CA THR A 143 -15.82 -6.73 -5.87
C THR A 143 -17.13 -6.76 -6.64
N TYR A 144 -18.18 -6.16 -6.08
CA TYR A 144 -19.49 -6.02 -6.70
C TYR A 144 -19.71 -4.60 -7.24
N GLY A 145 -20.35 -4.51 -8.42
CA GLY A 145 -20.84 -3.26 -9.00
C GLY A 145 -20.43 -3.03 -10.45
N ILE A 146 -21.43 -2.70 -11.31
CA ILE A 146 -21.25 -2.49 -12.76
C ILE A 146 -21.21 -1.02 -13.13
N ARG A 147 -21.59 -0.10 -12.21
CA ARG A 147 -21.62 1.37 -12.45
C ARG A 147 -20.90 2.10 -11.33
N ASP A 148 -20.03 3.03 -11.68
CA ASP A 148 -19.44 4.08 -10.83
C ASP A 148 -18.71 3.66 -9.53
N GLY A 149 -17.77 2.74 -9.62
CA GLY A 149 -16.86 2.41 -8.54
C GLY A 149 -17.18 1.08 -7.88
N ARG A 150 -16.37 0.09 -8.20
CA ARG A 150 -16.41 -1.21 -7.53
C ARG A 150 -16.00 -1.03 -6.07
N SER A 151 -16.92 -1.33 -5.16
CA SER A 151 -16.66 -1.34 -3.72
C SER A 151 -16.04 -2.67 -3.31
N ILE A 152 -14.97 -2.63 -2.52
CA ILE A 152 -14.41 -3.82 -1.90
C ILE A 152 -15.34 -4.22 -0.76
N ASN A 153 -15.92 -5.42 -0.85
CA ASN A 153 -16.69 -5.98 0.24
C ASN A 153 -15.71 -6.48 1.32
N TYR A 154 -15.81 -5.93 2.52
CA TYR A 154 -14.90 -6.28 3.62
C TYR A 154 -15.04 -7.75 4.04
N ASP A 155 -16.27 -8.29 4.10
CA ASP A 155 -16.49 -9.70 4.47
C ASP A 155 -15.93 -10.67 3.43
N ASP A 156 -15.95 -10.29 2.15
CA ASP A 156 -15.34 -11.11 1.09
C ASP A 156 -13.82 -10.98 1.11
N PHE A 157 -13.27 -9.79 1.45
CA PHE A 157 -11.84 -9.65 1.69
C PHE A 157 -11.38 -10.56 2.83
N LEU A 158 -12.11 -10.65 3.94
CA LEU A 158 -11.74 -11.50 5.08
C LEU A 158 -11.64 -12.99 4.71
N LYS A 159 -12.34 -13.44 3.67
CA LYS A 159 -12.28 -14.82 3.16
C LYS A 159 -11.08 -15.08 2.24
N MET A 160 -10.41 -14.05 1.77
CA MET A 160 -9.25 -14.20 0.87
C MET A 160 -8.11 -14.89 1.60
N THR A 161 -7.51 -15.89 0.96
CA THR A 161 -6.35 -16.60 1.50
C THR A 161 -5.06 -15.96 1.04
N PHE A 162 -4.10 -15.82 1.93
CA PHE A 162 -2.76 -15.32 1.68
C PHE A 162 -1.72 -16.36 2.06
N ARG A 163 -0.64 -16.41 1.26
CA ARG A 163 0.59 -17.14 1.58
C ARG A 163 1.69 -16.13 1.85
N PHE A 164 2.35 -16.26 2.98
CA PHE A 164 3.39 -15.32 3.41
C PHE A 164 4.44 -16.02 4.29
N PRO A 165 5.67 -15.51 4.33
CA PRO A 165 6.74 -16.06 5.14
C PRO A 165 6.65 -15.63 6.60
N ILE A 166 7.56 -16.16 7.42
CA ILE A 166 7.81 -15.67 8.79
C ILE A 166 8.26 -14.21 8.76
N LYS A 167 8.04 -13.47 9.85
CA LYS A 167 8.28 -12.03 9.95
C LYS A 167 9.69 -11.61 9.55
N GLU A 168 10.70 -12.36 9.93
CA GLU A 168 12.10 -12.07 9.58
C GLU A 168 12.33 -12.03 8.06
N GLU A 169 11.69 -12.94 7.34
CA GLU A 169 11.73 -12.94 5.87
C GLU A 169 10.88 -11.82 5.28
N GLN A 170 9.71 -11.52 5.86
CA GLN A 170 8.89 -10.36 5.46
C GLN A 170 9.72 -9.07 5.52
N ILE A 171 10.42 -8.82 6.64
CA ILE A 171 11.28 -7.64 6.83
C ILE A 171 12.40 -7.60 5.77
N LYS A 172 13.02 -8.74 5.47
CA LYS A 172 14.08 -8.78 4.44
C LYS A 172 13.54 -8.47 3.05
N ILE A 173 12.38 -9.02 2.70
CA ILE A 173 11.72 -8.76 1.42
C ILE A 173 11.34 -7.27 1.31
N SER A 174 10.67 -6.74 2.33
CA SER A 174 10.24 -5.33 2.31
C SER A 174 11.41 -4.35 2.28
N SER A 175 12.48 -4.61 3.05
CA SER A 175 13.69 -3.79 3.03
C SER A 175 14.34 -3.79 1.64
N PHE A 176 14.45 -4.95 1.00
CA PHE A 176 15.00 -5.06 -0.35
C PHE A 176 14.17 -4.29 -1.38
N LEU A 177 12.84 -4.43 -1.33
CA LEU A 177 11.96 -3.71 -2.25
C LEU A 177 12.00 -2.20 -2.02
N ARG A 178 12.08 -1.74 -0.76
CA ARG A 178 12.24 -0.32 -0.42
C ARG A 178 13.55 0.26 -0.93
N GLU A 179 14.65 -0.51 -0.86
CA GLU A 179 15.92 -0.09 -1.47
C GLU A 179 15.77 0.09 -2.99
N LEU A 180 15.09 -0.84 -3.67
CA LEU A 180 14.82 -0.72 -5.10
C LEU A 180 13.95 0.50 -5.42
N ASP A 181 12.89 0.75 -4.64
CA ASP A 181 12.05 1.95 -4.82
C ASP A 181 12.86 3.24 -4.65
N SER A 182 13.78 3.28 -3.66
CA SER A 182 14.68 4.41 -3.45
C SER A 182 15.62 4.64 -4.63
N PHE A 183 16.21 3.58 -5.20
CA PHE A 183 17.04 3.69 -6.40
C PHE A 183 16.22 4.16 -7.61
N ILE A 184 15.02 3.64 -7.80
CA ILE A 184 14.13 4.04 -8.89
C ILE A 184 13.79 5.54 -8.77
N SER A 185 13.45 6.02 -7.56
CA SER A 185 13.15 7.43 -7.32
C SER A 185 14.35 8.32 -7.62
N LEU A 186 15.54 7.97 -7.11
CA LEU A 186 16.77 8.74 -7.33
C LEU A 186 17.12 8.87 -8.81
N HIS A 187 17.06 7.75 -9.55
CA HIS A 187 17.35 7.77 -10.99
C HIS A 187 16.28 8.48 -11.80
N SER A 188 15.01 8.45 -11.36
CA SER A 188 13.94 9.23 -11.99
C SER A 188 14.17 10.73 -11.84
N GLU A 189 14.55 11.19 -10.66
CA GLU A 189 14.87 12.60 -10.40
C GLU A 189 16.09 13.06 -11.23
N GLU A 190 17.13 12.22 -11.33
CA GLU A 190 18.31 12.51 -12.16
C GLU A 190 17.94 12.58 -13.64
N LEU A 191 17.13 11.65 -14.13
CA LEU A 191 16.63 11.65 -15.51
C LEU A 191 15.86 12.94 -15.84
N ASP A 192 14.99 13.38 -14.93
CA ASP A 192 14.20 14.60 -15.15
C ASP A 192 15.09 15.86 -15.11
N ARG A 193 16.10 15.88 -14.25
CA ARG A 193 17.12 16.95 -14.25
C ARG A 193 17.91 17.00 -15.58
N LEU A 194 18.30 15.83 -16.10
CA LEU A 194 18.99 15.75 -17.39
C LEU A 194 18.11 16.19 -18.55
N LYS A 195 16.81 15.85 -18.53
CA LYS A 195 15.83 16.33 -19.52
C LYS A 195 15.69 17.86 -19.49
N GLN A 196 15.60 18.45 -18.30
CA GLN A 196 15.54 19.91 -18.12
C GLN A 196 16.82 20.61 -18.65
N LEU A 197 18.00 20.07 -18.32
CA LEU A 197 19.28 20.57 -18.82
C LEU A 197 19.33 20.49 -20.36
N LYS A 198 18.95 19.35 -20.95
CA LYS A 198 18.88 19.20 -22.40
C LYS A 198 17.97 20.24 -23.02
N GLN A 199 16.80 20.46 -22.44
CA GLN A 199 15.84 21.45 -22.93
C GLN A 199 16.43 22.87 -22.88
N SER A 200 17.05 23.26 -21.78
CA SER A 200 17.74 24.56 -21.63
C SER A 200 18.85 24.76 -22.66
N CYS A 201 19.65 23.71 -22.92
CA CYS A 201 20.67 23.75 -23.96
C CYS A 201 20.07 23.96 -25.36
N LEU A 202 18.99 23.25 -25.68
CA LEU A 202 18.29 23.40 -26.97
C LEU A 202 17.75 24.82 -27.17
N GLU A 203 17.30 25.47 -26.11
CA GLU A 203 16.78 26.85 -26.15
C GLU A 203 17.90 27.91 -26.23
N SER A 204 19.08 27.62 -25.66
CA SER A 204 20.13 28.62 -25.49
C SER A 204 21.32 28.47 -26.46
N MET A 205 21.51 27.27 -27.05
CA MET A 205 22.67 26.98 -27.93
C MET A 205 22.41 27.27 -29.42
N PHE A 206 21.18 27.60 -29.79
CA PHE A 206 20.83 27.94 -31.16
C PHE A 206 20.39 29.39 -31.25
N VAL A 207 20.86 30.07 -32.27
CA VAL A 207 20.49 31.47 -32.56
C VAL A 207 19.11 31.39 -33.30
N ASN A 208 18.11 32.00 -32.70
CA ASN A 208 16.84 32.14 -33.40
C ASN A 208 17.02 33.09 -34.60
N PRO A 209 16.52 32.75 -35.79
CA PRO A 209 16.61 33.59 -36.97
C PRO A 209 15.84 34.91 -36.85
#